data_cd5425e885464e451829e7b82b20229f
#
_entry.id   cd5425e885464e451829e7b82b20229f
#
_cell.length_a   1.000
_cell.length_b   1.000
_cell.length_c   1.000
_cell.angle_alpha   90.00
_cell.angle_beta   90.00
_cell.angle_gamma   90.00
#
_symmetry.space_group_name_H-M   'P 1'
#
loop_
_entity.id
_entity.type
_entity.pdbx_description
1 polymer ?
#
loop_
_entity_poly.entity_id
_entity_poly.type
_entity_poly.pdbx_seq_one_letter_code
_entity_poly.pdbx_strand_id
1 'polypeptide(L)'
;FQRCFPIWRKSAKLGWSHYVLLCQVGDPVRREKLALEAERNAWKTGQLQTRVRALNAAIDVEATSLDVKDGAPPKTAAKLLTPKRGTPALHLVVDRGDEGLAVDLGFKLYRGLGPKSKLAAGDIVRMAADPSTELRAGGSRLIRADDATKADLFTYAATLRRVIDGDTLVVTLEVAPEIFVELKLRLRGLDCPELATPEGKAAKRFVDALVAKSTAVTIHTTKPDKYDRYLADVFLRRDDGADIFLNNALLENGHAEPKE
;
A
#
# COMPACT_ATOMS: atom_id res chain seq x y z
N PHE A 1 -18.13 0.99 7.01
CA PHE A 1 -19.16 1.84 6.41
C PHE A 1 -18.62 3.24 6.10
N GLN A 2 -18.02 3.95 7.05
CA GLN A 2 -17.43 5.29 6.85
C GLN A 2 -16.35 5.32 5.74
N ARG A 3 -15.59 4.23 5.56
CA ARG A 3 -14.63 4.10 4.44
C ARG A 3 -15.30 4.00 3.07
N CYS A 4 -16.49 3.42 3.01
CA CYS A 4 -17.23 3.23 1.76
C CYS A 4 -18.05 4.45 1.35
N PHE A 5 -18.54 5.21 2.33
CA PHE A 5 -19.39 6.38 2.13
C PHE A 5 -18.95 7.51 3.07
N PRO A 6 -17.84 8.22 2.76
CA PRO A 6 -17.28 9.27 3.61
C PRO A 6 -18.19 10.51 3.74
N ILE A 7 -19.10 10.70 2.80
CA ILE A 7 -20.10 11.79 2.82
C ILE A 7 -21.49 11.15 2.84
N TRP A 8 -22.23 11.37 3.93
CA TRP A 8 -23.57 10.87 4.14
C TRP A 8 -24.58 11.49 3.16
N ARG A 9 -24.62 11.02 1.93
CA ARG A 9 -25.81 11.18 1.10
C ARG A 9 -26.78 10.05 1.46
N LYS A 10 -27.59 10.28 2.48
CA LYS A 10 -28.73 9.41 2.76
C LYS A 10 -29.71 9.57 1.61
N SER A 11 -29.71 8.62 0.67
CA SER A 11 -30.84 8.46 -0.20
C SER A 11 -32.03 8.02 0.67
N ALA A 12 -33.13 8.75 0.59
CA ALA A 12 -34.36 8.38 1.29
C ALA A 12 -34.95 7.04 0.82
N LYS A 13 -34.44 6.49 -0.29
CA LYS A 13 -34.93 5.26 -0.93
C LYS A 13 -34.11 4.02 -0.60
N LEU A 14 -32.88 4.17 -0.07
CA LEU A 14 -32.02 3.05 0.30
C LEU A 14 -31.93 2.92 1.82
N GLY A 15 -32.32 1.74 2.35
CA GLY A 15 -32.16 1.40 3.76
C GLY A 15 -30.76 0.96 4.12
N TRP A 16 -30.46 0.82 5.42
CA TRP A 16 -29.17 0.40 5.96
C TRP A 16 -28.63 -0.89 5.31
N SER A 17 -29.50 -1.90 5.12
CA SER A 17 -29.11 -3.17 4.50
C SER A 17 -28.59 -3.02 3.06
N HIS A 18 -29.07 -2.03 2.30
CA HIS A 18 -28.55 -1.73 0.97
C HIS A 18 -27.12 -1.20 1.05
N TYR A 19 -26.86 -0.30 1.99
CA TYR A 19 -25.51 0.26 2.17
C TYR A 19 -24.50 -0.80 2.65
N VAL A 20 -24.90 -1.74 3.50
CA VAL A 20 -24.05 -2.87 3.92
C VAL A 20 -23.67 -3.73 2.72
N LEU A 21 -24.59 -4.01 1.80
CA LEU A 21 -24.31 -4.76 0.58
C LEU A 21 -23.39 -3.99 -0.38
N LEU A 22 -23.64 -2.69 -0.54
CA LEU A 22 -22.80 -1.84 -1.39
C LEU A 22 -21.35 -1.74 -0.90
N CYS A 23 -21.10 -1.83 0.41
CA CYS A 23 -19.76 -1.87 0.97
C CYS A 23 -18.94 -3.11 0.55
N GLN A 24 -19.61 -4.17 0.05
CA GLN A 24 -18.95 -5.36 -0.49
C GLN A 24 -18.38 -5.13 -1.90
N VAL A 25 -18.70 -4.01 -2.55
CA VAL A 25 -18.10 -3.60 -3.82
C VAL A 25 -16.84 -2.80 -3.54
N GLY A 26 -15.67 -3.34 -3.87
CA GLY A 26 -14.37 -2.72 -3.58
C GLY A 26 -14.15 -1.40 -4.30
N ASP A 27 -14.53 -1.31 -5.58
CA ASP A 27 -14.35 -0.12 -6.43
C ASP A 27 -15.35 0.99 -6.05
N PRO A 28 -14.88 2.19 -5.65
CA PRO A 28 -15.75 3.31 -5.26
C PRO A 28 -16.67 3.79 -6.38
N VAL A 29 -16.17 3.83 -7.63
CA VAL A 29 -16.92 4.32 -8.80
C VAL A 29 -18.03 3.34 -9.15
N ARG A 30 -17.72 2.04 -9.20
CA ARG A 30 -18.70 0.98 -9.45
C ARG A 30 -19.74 0.90 -8.33
N ARG A 31 -19.31 1.11 -7.08
CA ARG A 31 -20.19 1.17 -5.91
C ARG A 31 -21.20 2.31 -5.99
N GLU A 32 -20.73 3.51 -6.34
CA GLU A 32 -21.58 4.69 -6.47
C GLU A 32 -22.59 4.51 -7.61
N LYS A 33 -22.14 4.01 -8.77
CA LYS A 33 -23.00 3.69 -9.91
C LYS A 33 -24.08 2.68 -9.51
N LEU A 34 -23.71 1.61 -8.83
CA LEU A 34 -24.67 0.58 -8.38
C LEU A 34 -25.66 1.13 -7.34
N ALA A 35 -25.22 2.05 -6.47
CA ALA A 35 -26.11 2.73 -5.52
C ALA A 35 -27.15 3.60 -6.23
N LEU A 36 -26.72 4.37 -7.22
CA LEU A 36 -27.62 5.19 -8.04
C LEU A 36 -28.63 4.35 -8.84
N GLU A 37 -28.19 3.22 -9.39
CA GLU A 37 -29.07 2.27 -10.08
C GLU A 37 -30.09 1.63 -9.13
N ALA A 38 -29.63 1.24 -7.93
CA ALA A 38 -30.50 0.67 -6.90
C ALA A 38 -31.59 1.67 -6.44
N GLU A 39 -31.22 2.94 -6.30
CA GLU A 39 -32.14 4.02 -5.97
C GLU A 39 -33.12 4.30 -7.09
N ARG A 40 -32.63 4.43 -8.33
CA ARG A 40 -33.44 4.73 -9.52
C ARG A 40 -34.51 3.65 -9.79
N ASN A 41 -34.12 2.39 -9.61
CA ASN A 41 -34.96 1.24 -9.90
C ASN A 41 -35.69 0.69 -8.67
N ALA A 42 -35.58 1.36 -7.51
CA ALA A 42 -36.19 0.96 -6.24
C ALA A 42 -35.94 -0.52 -5.88
N TRP A 43 -34.69 -1.00 -6.06
CA TRP A 43 -34.36 -2.41 -5.81
C TRP A 43 -34.54 -2.78 -4.35
N LYS A 44 -35.13 -3.95 -4.13
CA LYS A 44 -35.15 -4.59 -2.82
C LYS A 44 -33.75 -5.16 -2.50
N THR A 45 -33.46 -5.35 -1.23
CA THR A 45 -32.14 -5.86 -0.75
C THR A 45 -31.69 -7.13 -1.48
N GLY A 46 -32.59 -8.10 -1.74
CA GLY A 46 -32.26 -9.32 -2.47
C GLY A 46 -31.86 -9.09 -3.94
N GLN A 47 -32.49 -8.13 -4.61
CA GLN A 47 -32.13 -7.77 -5.99
C GLN A 47 -30.74 -7.10 -6.04
N LEU A 48 -30.47 -6.21 -5.09
CA LEU A 48 -29.15 -5.59 -4.96
C LEU A 48 -28.08 -6.62 -4.64
N GLN A 49 -28.36 -7.57 -3.73
CA GLN A 49 -27.44 -8.65 -3.37
C GLN A 49 -27.05 -9.50 -4.59
N THR A 50 -28.01 -9.86 -5.44
CA THR A 50 -27.75 -10.60 -6.68
C THR A 50 -26.85 -9.80 -7.62
N ARG A 51 -27.08 -8.48 -7.72
CA ARG A 51 -26.25 -7.59 -8.56
C ARG A 51 -24.85 -7.41 -8.02
N VAL A 52 -24.69 -7.24 -6.71
CA VAL A 52 -23.37 -7.19 -6.04
C VAL A 52 -22.60 -8.48 -6.27
N ARG A 53 -23.26 -9.65 -6.11
CA ARG A 53 -22.62 -10.95 -6.40
C ARG A 53 -22.21 -11.09 -7.87
N ALA A 54 -23.09 -10.73 -8.79
CA ALA A 54 -22.78 -10.78 -10.22
C ALA A 54 -21.65 -9.83 -10.61
N LEU A 55 -21.61 -8.63 -10.01
CA LEU A 55 -20.55 -7.66 -10.25
C LEU A 55 -19.20 -8.17 -9.71
N ASN A 56 -19.18 -8.71 -8.50
CA ASN A 56 -17.96 -9.27 -7.90
C ASN A 56 -17.51 -10.52 -8.68
N ALA A 57 -18.44 -11.41 -9.09
CA ALA A 57 -18.12 -12.56 -9.94
C ALA A 57 -17.61 -12.15 -11.34
N ALA A 58 -18.15 -11.08 -11.92
CA ALA A 58 -17.62 -10.53 -13.18
C ALA A 58 -16.21 -9.95 -13.02
N ILE A 59 -15.93 -9.32 -11.87
CA ILE A 59 -14.60 -8.86 -11.52
C ILE A 59 -13.65 -10.07 -11.35
N ASP A 60 -14.11 -11.14 -10.71
CA ASP A 60 -13.34 -12.39 -10.54
C ASP A 60 -13.10 -13.08 -11.88
N VAL A 61 -14.09 -13.11 -12.79
CA VAL A 61 -13.95 -13.65 -14.16
C VAL A 61 -13.06 -12.74 -15.02
N GLU A 62 -13.20 -11.43 -14.94
CA GLU A 62 -12.26 -10.48 -15.56
C GLU A 62 -10.84 -10.65 -15.03
N ALA A 63 -10.69 -10.87 -13.72
CA ALA A 63 -9.40 -11.14 -13.08
C ALA A 63 -8.85 -12.53 -13.45
N THR A 64 -9.71 -13.54 -13.63
CA THR A 64 -9.32 -14.90 -14.05
C THR A 64 -9.08 -14.99 -15.56
N SER A 65 -9.77 -14.20 -16.38
CA SER A 65 -9.52 -14.11 -17.83
C SER A 65 -8.29 -13.26 -18.18
N LEU A 66 -7.75 -12.49 -17.23
CA LEU A 66 -6.46 -11.82 -17.34
C LEU A 66 -5.28 -12.80 -17.12
N ASP A 67 -5.55 -14.02 -16.63
CA ASP A 67 -4.53 -15.07 -16.50
C ASP A 67 -4.25 -15.84 -17.80
N VAL A 68 -5.04 -15.65 -18.88
CA VAL A 68 -4.78 -16.33 -20.16
C VAL A 68 -5.21 -15.45 -21.35
N LYS A 69 -4.22 -14.97 -22.11
CA LYS A 69 -4.27 -14.34 -23.44
C LYS A 69 -4.45 -12.81 -23.46
N ASP A 70 -3.34 -12.13 -23.49
CA ASP A 70 -2.89 -11.13 -24.45
C ASP A 70 -1.56 -10.51 -23.98
N GLY A 71 -0.57 -11.35 -23.84
CA GLY A 71 0.84 -10.97 -23.78
C GLY A 71 1.60 -12.01 -24.58
N ALA A 72 2.31 -11.58 -25.64
CA ALA A 72 3.31 -12.42 -26.24
C ALA A 72 4.22 -12.96 -25.14
N PRO A 73 4.66 -14.24 -25.18
CA PRO A 73 5.57 -14.77 -24.15
C PRO A 73 6.76 -13.83 -24.01
N PRO A 74 7.26 -13.59 -22.79
CA PRO A 74 8.38 -12.68 -22.57
C PRO A 74 9.53 -13.09 -23.49
N LYS A 75 9.97 -12.17 -24.32
CA LYS A 75 10.99 -12.42 -25.38
C LYS A 75 12.38 -12.75 -24.81
N THR A 76 12.55 -12.75 -23.49
CA THR A 76 13.79 -13.15 -22.79
C THR A 76 13.43 -13.38 -21.33
N ALA A 77 14.05 -14.36 -20.66
CA ALA A 77 13.92 -14.53 -19.20
C ALA A 77 14.24 -13.19 -18.54
N ALA A 78 13.22 -12.51 -18.04
CA ALA A 78 13.38 -11.20 -17.40
C ALA A 78 14.36 -11.34 -16.23
N LYS A 79 15.38 -10.48 -16.16
CA LYS A 79 16.30 -10.43 -15.01
C LYS A 79 15.49 -9.96 -13.80
N LEU A 80 15.13 -10.88 -12.92
CA LEU A 80 14.37 -10.59 -11.72
C LEU A 80 15.24 -9.84 -10.70
N LEU A 81 14.59 -8.99 -9.93
CA LEU A 81 15.22 -8.21 -8.88
C LEU A 81 15.36 -9.05 -7.60
N THR A 82 16.48 -8.87 -6.89
CA THR A 82 16.56 -9.34 -5.50
C THR A 82 15.76 -8.38 -4.62
N PRO A 83 14.69 -8.86 -3.96
CA PRO A 83 13.87 -8.02 -3.12
C PRO A 83 14.65 -7.54 -1.89
N LYS A 84 14.47 -6.27 -1.53
CA LYS A 84 14.94 -5.72 -0.27
C LYS A 84 13.75 -5.58 0.65
N ARG A 85 13.81 -6.28 1.78
CA ARG A 85 12.73 -6.27 2.76
C ARG A 85 13.32 -6.38 4.15
N GLY A 86 12.93 -5.47 5.00
CA GLY A 86 13.22 -5.51 6.43
C GLY A 86 11.96 -5.75 7.26
N THR A 87 11.98 -5.27 8.47
CA THR A 87 10.90 -5.42 9.44
C THR A 87 10.28 -4.04 9.75
N PRO A 88 8.97 -3.86 9.60
CA PRO A 88 8.31 -2.61 9.97
C PRO A 88 8.53 -2.21 11.43
N ALA A 89 8.48 -0.89 11.69
CA ALA A 89 8.65 -0.29 13.00
C ALA A 89 10.04 -0.45 13.64
N LEU A 90 11.07 -0.81 12.86
CA LEU A 90 12.47 -0.79 13.28
C LEU A 90 13.14 0.50 12.81
N HIS A 91 13.86 1.14 13.72
CA HIS A 91 14.51 2.43 13.51
C HIS A 91 15.91 2.47 14.09
N LEU A 92 16.78 3.27 13.47
CA LEU A 92 18.15 3.49 13.96
C LEU A 92 18.19 4.67 14.92
N VAL A 93 18.95 4.53 16.00
CA VAL A 93 19.34 5.66 16.85
C VAL A 93 20.57 6.32 16.20
N VAL A 94 20.47 7.63 15.95
CA VAL A 94 21.51 8.43 15.34
C VAL A 94 21.95 9.56 16.25
N ASP A 95 23.22 9.95 16.14
CA ASP A 95 23.77 11.15 16.77
C ASP A 95 23.60 12.33 15.79
N ARG A 96 22.93 13.39 16.26
CA ARG A 96 22.71 14.61 15.48
C ARG A 96 23.55 15.80 15.96
N GLY A 97 24.69 15.51 16.59
CA GLY A 97 25.58 16.52 17.13
C GLY A 97 24.91 17.36 18.24
N ASP A 98 24.82 18.68 18.04
CA ASP A 98 24.26 19.62 19.03
C ASP A 98 22.79 19.34 19.37
N GLU A 99 22.04 18.66 18.49
CA GLU A 99 20.66 18.26 18.73
C GLU A 99 20.55 16.97 19.57
N GLY A 100 21.68 16.30 19.84
CA GLY A 100 21.74 15.06 20.63
C GLY A 100 21.29 13.82 19.87
N LEU A 101 20.99 12.77 20.64
CA LEU A 101 20.54 11.50 20.08
C LEU A 101 19.08 11.57 19.64
N ALA A 102 18.78 10.95 18.50
CA ALA A 102 17.44 10.84 17.97
C ALA A 102 17.20 9.47 17.31
N VAL A 103 15.94 9.07 17.23
CA VAL A 103 15.48 7.94 16.41
C VAL A 103 15.22 8.45 14.99
N ASP A 104 15.86 7.86 13.99
CA ASP A 104 15.64 8.14 12.58
C ASP A 104 14.40 7.39 12.09
N LEU A 105 13.32 8.12 11.79
CA LEU A 105 12.07 7.57 11.27
C LEU A 105 12.09 7.42 9.75
N GLY A 106 13.18 7.83 9.10
CA GLY A 106 13.26 8.00 7.65
C GLY A 106 12.73 9.37 7.20
N PHE A 107 12.85 9.67 5.91
CA PHE A 107 12.27 10.88 5.27
C PHE A 107 12.70 12.19 5.92
N LYS A 108 13.89 12.23 6.54
CA LYS A 108 14.42 13.36 7.33
C LYS A 108 13.55 13.70 8.56
N LEU A 109 12.78 12.74 9.04
CA LEU A 109 12.02 12.85 10.28
C LEU A 109 12.79 12.20 11.42
N TYR A 110 12.93 12.91 12.52
CA TYR A 110 13.69 12.47 13.67
C TYR A 110 12.88 12.67 14.95
N ARG A 111 12.93 11.68 15.83
CA ARG A 111 12.38 11.79 17.17
C ARG A 111 13.51 11.91 18.17
N GLY A 112 13.66 13.09 18.78
CA GLY A 112 14.68 13.33 19.82
C GLY A 112 14.53 12.40 21.01
N LEU A 113 15.66 11.97 21.57
CA LEU A 113 15.72 11.18 22.80
C LEU A 113 16.01 12.10 23.99
N GLY A 114 15.26 11.89 25.07
CA GLY A 114 15.48 12.66 26.28
C GLY A 114 16.81 12.29 26.96
N PRO A 115 17.32 13.16 27.86
CA PRO A 115 18.63 13.00 28.51
C PRO A 115 18.74 11.76 29.41
N LYS A 116 17.62 11.15 29.80
CA LYS A 116 17.57 9.91 30.57
C LYS A 116 17.56 8.64 29.70
N SER A 117 17.64 8.77 28.39
CA SER A 117 17.69 7.62 27.50
C SER A 117 18.96 6.81 27.76
N LYS A 118 18.82 5.49 27.78
CA LYS A 118 19.95 4.54 27.85
C LYS A 118 20.40 4.03 26.48
N LEU A 119 19.80 4.58 25.40
CA LEU A 119 20.14 4.22 24.03
C LEU A 119 21.38 4.96 23.57
N ALA A 120 22.16 4.34 22.70
CA ALA A 120 23.35 4.89 22.09
C ALA A 120 23.18 5.00 20.56
N ALA A 121 23.98 5.85 19.92
CA ALA A 121 24.05 5.92 18.47
C ALA A 121 24.45 4.54 17.89
N GLY A 122 23.71 4.09 16.88
CA GLY A 122 23.88 2.77 16.28
C GLY A 122 22.93 1.70 16.83
N ASP A 123 22.26 1.94 17.97
CA ASP A 123 21.22 1.02 18.45
C ASP A 123 20.06 0.96 17.47
N ILE A 124 19.49 -0.25 17.31
CA ILE A 124 18.24 -0.44 16.57
C ILE A 124 17.13 -0.59 17.61
N VAL A 125 16.04 0.14 17.41
CA VAL A 125 14.89 0.14 18.31
C VAL A 125 13.62 -0.20 17.57
N ARG A 126 12.74 -0.95 18.22
CA ARG A 126 11.36 -1.13 17.80
C ARG A 126 10.51 -0.06 18.45
N MET A 127 9.74 0.65 17.64
CA MET A 127 8.77 1.61 18.10
C MET A 127 7.40 0.96 18.12
N ALA A 128 6.79 0.83 19.29
CA ALA A 128 5.46 0.26 19.48
C ALA A 128 4.53 1.31 20.09
N ALA A 129 3.25 1.25 19.79
CA ALA A 129 2.24 2.04 20.48
C ALA A 129 2.28 1.70 21.99
N ASP A 130 2.17 2.70 22.83
CA ASP A 130 2.09 2.52 24.28
C ASP A 130 0.63 2.64 24.72
N PRO A 131 -0.03 1.52 25.08
CA PRO A 131 -1.44 1.55 25.47
C PRO A 131 -1.70 2.33 26.76
N SER A 132 -0.65 2.62 27.55
CA SER A 132 -0.78 3.43 28.78
C SER A 132 -0.87 4.93 28.49
N THR A 133 -0.66 5.35 27.25
CA THR A 133 -0.62 6.78 26.86
C THR A 133 -1.80 7.20 26.00
N GLU A 134 -2.95 6.48 26.05
CA GLU A 134 -4.18 6.79 25.27
C GLU A 134 -4.66 8.26 25.39
N LEU A 135 -4.22 8.98 26.40
CA LEU A 135 -4.54 10.40 26.61
C LEU A 135 -3.49 11.38 26.07
N ARG A 136 -2.39 10.91 25.49
CA ARG A 136 -1.33 11.76 24.92
C ARG A 136 -1.05 11.29 23.48
N ALA A 137 -1.51 12.03 22.50
CA ALA A 137 -1.18 11.79 21.11
C ALA A 137 0.34 11.57 20.96
N GLY A 138 0.74 10.46 20.31
CA GLY A 138 2.14 10.14 20.04
C GLY A 138 2.89 9.40 21.15
N GLY A 139 2.22 8.79 22.13
CA GLY A 139 2.84 7.90 23.11
C GLY A 139 3.34 6.62 22.46
N SER A 140 4.66 6.49 22.24
CA SER A 140 5.26 5.25 21.76
C SER A 140 6.42 4.83 22.66
N ARG A 141 6.48 3.51 22.90
CA ARG A 141 7.55 2.88 23.65
C ARG A 141 8.67 2.48 22.70
N LEU A 142 9.92 2.76 23.10
CA LEU A 142 11.11 2.29 22.41
C LEU A 142 11.63 1.04 23.09
N ILE A 143 11.79 -0.02 22.31
CA ILE A 143 12.30 -1.31 22.77
C ILE A 143 13.55 -1.61 21.93
N ARG A 144 14.70 -1.85 22.58
CA ARG A 144 15.92 -2.24 21.87
C ARG A 144 15.70 -3.57 21.14
N ALA A 145 16.15 -3.65 19.90
CA ALA A 145 16.03 -4.81 19.05
C ALA A 145 17.44 -5.35 18.74
N ASP A 146 17.98 -6.13 19.67
CA ASP A 146 19.37 -6.62 19.63
C ASP A 146 19.56 -7.69 18.54
N ASP A 147 18.48 -8.29 18.05
CA ASP A 147 18.44 -9.29 16.97
C ASP A 147 18.32 -8.66 15.58
N ALA A 148 18.08 -7.35 15.50
CA ALA A 148 17.89 -6.67 14.21
C ALA A 148 19.22 -6.13 13.65
N THR A 149 19.28 -6.03 12.35
CA THR A 149 20.42 -5.52 11.59
C THR A 149 20.03 -4.28 10.78
N LYS A 150 21.02 -3.57 10.24
CA LYS A 150 20.78 -2.42 9.34
C LYS A 150 20.00 -2.80 8.09
N ALA A 151 20.03 -4.07 7.66
CA ALA A 151 19.24 -4.56 6.52
C ALA A 151 17.73 -4.60 6.81
N ASP A 152 17.36 -4.65 8.09
CA ASP A 152 15.96 -4.69 8.53
C ASP A 152 15.28 -3.32 8.59
N LEU A 153 16.06 -2.24 8.46
CA LEU A 153 15.58 -0.87 8.55
C LEU A 153 14.83 -0.41 7.29
N PHE A 154 14.21 0.77 7.36
CA PHE A 154 13.55 1.47 6.26
C PHE A 154 12.41 0.67 5.60
N THR A 155 11.74 -0.16 6.40
CA THR A 155 10.56 -0.92 5.98
C THR A 155 9.35 -0.43 6.78
N TYR A 156 8.26 -0.15 6.06
CA TYR A 156 7.10 0.53 6.62
C TYR A 156 5.81 -0.20 6.24
N ALA A 157 4.86 -0.25 7.17
CA ALA A 157 3.48 -0.54 6.83
C ALA A 157 2.90 0.62 6.01
N ALA A 158 2.10 0.30 5.02
CA ALA A 158 1.58 1.31 4.10
C ALA A 158 0.09 1.13 3.81
N THR A 159 -0.56 2.25 3.51
CA THR A 159 -1.88 2.27 2.87
C THR A 159 -1.72 2.85 1.47
N LEU A 160 -2.06 2.08 0.44
CA LEU A 160 -2.07 2.58 -0.92
C LEU A 160 -3.24 3.57 -1.08
N ARG A 161 -2.94 4.75 -1.60
CA ARG A 161 -3.93 5.81 -1.88
C ARG A 161 -4.37 5.80 -3.33
N ARG A 162 -3.41 5.66 -4.24
CA ARG A 162 -3.68 5.72 -5.68
C ARG A 162 -2.54 5.09 -6.48
N VAL A 163 -2.89 4.35 -7.52
CA VAL A 163 -1.98 3.94 -8.59
C VAL A 163 -1.99 5.04 -9.66
N ILE A 164 -0.87 5.67 -9.92
CA ILE A 164 -0.74 6.71 -10.97
C ILE A 164 -0.59 6.02 -12.32
N ASP A 165 0.40 5.16 -12.44
CA ASP A 165 0.72 4.33 -13.59
C ASP A 165 1.26 2.97 -13.13
N GLY A 166 1.87 2.18 -14.03
CA GLY A 166 2.36 0.83 -13.71
C GLY A 166 3.47 0.80 -12.65
N ASP A 167 4.27 1.85 -12.54
CA ASP A 167 5.44 1.88 -11.65
C ASP A 167 5.45 3.05 -10.64
N THR A 168 4.40 3.86 -10.61
CA THR A 168 4.29 5.03 -9.74
C THR A 168 3.03 4.98 -8.87
N LEU A 169 3.21 5.01 -7.55
CA LEU A 169 2.18 4.85 -6.55
C LEU A 169 2.15 6.06 -5.60
N VAL A 170 0.97 6.43 -5.11
CA VAL A 170 0.81 7.33 -3.95
C VAL A 170 0.40 6.49 -2.75
N VAL A 171 1.16 6.60 -1.68
CA VAL A 171 0.98 5.82 -0.45
C VAL A 171 1.03 6.71 0.78
N THR A 172 0.37 6.26 1.84
CA THR A 172 0.60 6.77 3.20
C THR A 172 1.37 5.70 3.96
N LEU A 173 2.57 6.03 4.42
CA LEU A 173 3.41 5.19 5.26
C LEU A 173 3.14 5.51 6.73
N GLU A 174 3.04 4.50 7.56
CA GLU A 174 3.14 4.63 9.00
C GLU A 174 4.62 4.54 9.39
N VAL A 175 5.23 5.69 9.65
CA VAL A 175 6.66 5.78 9.98
C VAL A 175 6.93 5.59 11.47
N ALA A 176 5.93 5.82 12.29
CA ALA A 176 5.90 5.51 13.72
C ALA A 176 4.43 5.42 14.15
N PRO A 177 4.08 4.89 15.32
CA PRO A 177 2.71 4.89 15.82
C PRO A 177 2.10 6.29 15.74
N GLU A 178 0.95 6.40 15.02
CA GLU A 178 0.20 7.65 14.78
C GLU A 178 0.94 8.72 13.96
N ILE A 179 2.11 8.43 13.40
CA ILE A 179 2.86 9.35 12.53
C ILE A 179 2.85 8.80 11.10
N PHE A 180 2.23 9.56 10.20
CA PHE A 180 2.02 9.18 8.82
C PHE A 180 2.69 10.16 7.86
N VAL A 181 3.24 9.61 6.77
CA VAL A 181 3.82 10.39 5.68
C VAL A 181 3.18 9.97 4.37
N GLU A 182 2.64 10.91 3.61
CA GLU A 182 2.16 10.65 2.25
C GLU A 182 3.28 10.91 1.24
N LEU A 183 3.55 9.94 0.40
CA LEU A 183 4.65 9.96 -0.55
C LEU A 183 4.22 9.47 -1.92
N LYS A 184 4.91 9.98 -2.95
CA LYS A 184 4.92 9.39 -4.28
C LYS A 184 6.12 8.44 -4.36
N LEU A 185 5.84 7.17 -4.65
CA LEU A 185 6.85 6.13 -4.83
C LEU A 185 7.00 5.77 -6.29
N ARG A 186 8.23 5.40 -6.67
CA ARG A 186 8.52 4.72 -7.93
C ARG A 186 9.04 3.31 -7.62
N LEU A 187 8.55 2.31 -8.31
CA LEU A 187 9.05 0.96 -8.17
C LEU A 187 10.52 0.90 -8.62
N ARG A 188 11.37 0.34 -7.77
CA ARG A 188 12.81 0.24 -8.00
C ARG A 188 13.11 -0.80 -9.08
N GLY A 189 14.11 -0.49 -9.94
CA GLY A 189 14.74 -1.44 -10.83
C GLY A 189 13.91 -1.85 -12.04
N LEU A 190 12.86 -1.12 -12.35
CA LEU A 190 12.01 -1.36 -13.52
C LEU A 190 11.46 -0.07 -14.13
N ASP A 191 10.96 -0.19 -15.34
CA ASP A 191 10.28 0.89 -16.06
C ASP A 191 9.06 0.32 -16.76
N CYS A 192 7.89 0.92 -16.52
CA CYS A 192 6.65 0.55 -17.21
C CYS A 192 6.43 1.46 -18.43
N PRO A 193 5.71 0.98 -19.46
CA PRO A 193 5.27 1.83 -20.56
C PRO A 193 4.43 3.00 -20.06
N GLU A 194 4.51 4.12 -20.75
CA GLU A 194 3.78 5.34 -20.44
C GLU A 194 2.25 5.10 -20.41
N LEU A 195 1.56 5.70 -19.45
CA LEU A 195 0.11 5.53 -19.25
C LEU A 195 -0.74 5.88 -20.47
N ALA A 196 -0.23 6.72 -21.37
CA ALA A 196 -0.92 7.07 -22.61
C ALA A 196 -1.05 5.88 -23.58
N THR A 197 -0.17 4.89 -23.49
CA THR A 197 -0.13 3.71 -24.34
C THR A 197 -1.12 2.62 -23.87
N PRO A 198 -1.54 1.69 -24.76
CA PRO A 198 -2.32 0.52 -24.37
C PRO A 198 -1.61 -0.35 -23.34
N GLU A 199 -0.28 -0.54 -23.49
CA GLU A 199 0.58 -1.35 -22.62
C GLU A 199 0.67 -0.70 -21.21
N GLY A 200 0.87 0.62 -21.13
CA GLY A 200 0.88 1.35 -19.85
C GLY A 200 -0.46 1.29 -19.11
N LYS A 201 -1.57 1.34 -19.87
CA LYS A 201 -2.91 1.12 -19.28
C LYS A 201 -3.08 -0.32 -18.80
N ALA A 202 -2.50 -1.31 -19.48
CA ALA A 202 -2.51 -2.71 -19.06
C ALA A 202 -1.69 -2.90 -17.79
N ALA A 203 -0.47 -2.34 -17.73
CA ALA A 203 0.38 -2.34 -16.53
C ALA A 203 -0.34 -1.74 -15.32
N LYS A 204 -0.97 -0.57 -15.49
CA LYS A 204 -1.74 0.06 -14.41
C LYS A 204 -2.90 -0.83 -13.94
N ARG A 205 -3.69 -1.41 -14.85
CA ARG A 205 -4.80 -2.31 -14.49
C ARG A 205 -4.30 -3.54 -13.74
N PHE A 206 -3.16 -4.10 -14.13
CA PHE A 206 -2.53 -5.22 -13.45
C PHE A 206 -2.19 -4.88 -12.00
N VAL A 207 -1.55 -3.71 -11.77
CA VAL A 207 -1.25 -3.24 -10.41
C VAL A 207 -2.53 -2.99 -9.60
N ASP A 208 -3.52 -2.31 -10.19
CA ASP A 208 -4.82 -2.06 -9.54
C ASP A 208 -5.49 -3.39 -9.10
N ALA A 209 -5.44 -4.42 -9.94
CA ALA A 209 -6.02 -5.74 -9.65
C ALA A 209 -5.29 -6.46 -8.51
N LEU A 210 -3.95 -6.42 -8.47
CA LEU A 210 -3.15 -7.02 -7.38
C LEU A 210 -3.41 -6.32 -6.06
N VAL A 211 -3.45 -4.98 -6.08
CA VAL A 211 -3.71 -4.17 -4.89
C VAL A 211 -5.11 -4.42 -4.33
N ALA A 212 -6.12 -4.52 -5.21
CA ALA A 212 -7.50 -4.78 -4.79
C ALA A 212 -7.68 -6.12 -4.05
N LYS A 213 -6.79 -7.08 -4.31
CA LYS A 213 -6.78 -8.42 -3.66
C LYS A 213 -5.83 -8.50 -2.46
N SER A 214 -5.16 -7.40 -2.10
CA SER A 214 -4.21 -7.41 -0.99
C SER A 214 -4.86 -6.94 0.31
N THR A 215 -4.47 -7.59 1.42
CA THR A 215 -4.92 -7.26 2.79
C THR A 215 -3.99 -6.29 3.49
N ALA A 216 -2.71 -6.28 3.11
CA ALA A 216 -1.72 -5.38 3.66
C ALA A 216 -0.65 -5.05 2.62
N VAL A 217 -0.05 -3.88 2.77
CA VAL A 217 1.06 -3.40 1.94
C VAL A 217 2.25 -3.10 2.83
N THR A 218 3.41 -3.63 2.45
CA THR A 218 4.69 -3.33 3.10
C THR A 218 5.63 -2.73 2.06
N ILE A 219 6.36 -1.70 2.44
CA ILE A 219 7.24 -0.96 1.53
C ILE A 219 8.62 -0.83 2.15
N HIS A 220 9.65 -1.19 1.37
CA HIS A 220 11.04 -0.88 1.71
C HIS A 220 11.52 0.24 0.79
N THR A 221 12.00 1.35 1.38
CA THR A 221 12.51 2.50 0.63
C THR A 221 13.54 3.29 1.42
N THR A 222 14.58 3.78 0.77
CA THR A 222 15.71 4.46 1.44
C THR A 222 16.01 5.85 0.91
N LYS A 223 15.79 6.11 -0.37
CA LYS A 223 16.19 7.38 -0.99
C LYS A 223 15.27 7.77 -2.14
N PRO A 224 15.09 9.07 -2.37
CA PRO A 224 14.36 9.57 -3.54
C PRO A 224 15.18 9.42 -4.83
N ASP A 225 14.47 9.41 -5.96
CA ASP A 225 15.04 9.60 -7.28
C ASP A 225 15.25 11.12 -7.57
N LYS A 226 15.72 11.43 -8.78
CA LYS A 226 15.96 12.83 -9.21
C LYS A 226 14.68 13.69 -9.34
N TYR A 227 13.53 13.08 -9.25
CA TYR A 227 12.20 13.74 -9.33
C TYR A 227 11.48 13.73 -7.99
N ASP A 228 12.20 13.55 -6.88
CA ASP A 228 11.68 13.50 -5.52
C ASP A 228 10.64 12.37 -5.28
N ARG A 229 10.74 11.28 -6.07
CA ARG A 229 9.98 10.05 -5.85
C ARG A 229 10.88 9.05 -5.13
N TYR A 230 10.40 8.45 -4.07
CA TYR A 230 11.17 7.43 -3.35
C TYR A 230 11.16 6.12 -4.12
N LEU A 231 12.37 5.56 -4.36
CA LEU A 231 12.53 4.25 -4.98
C LEU A 231 12.16 3.15 -3.98
N ALA A 232 11.23 2.28 -4.37
CA ALA A 232 10.63 1.33 -3.45
C ALA A 232 10.58 -0.10 -3.96
N ASP A 233 10.75 -1.04 -3.02
CA ASP A 233 10.33 -2.42 -3.14
C ASP A 233 8.97 -2.56 -2.44
N VAL A 234 7.96 -3.04 -3.15
CA VAL A 234 6.57 -3.10 -2.67
C VAL A 234 6.13 -4.54 -2.54
N PHE A 235 5.61 -4.88 -1.37
CA PHE A 235 5.12 -6.22 -1.05
C PHE A 235 3.63 -6.14 -0.72
N LEU A 236 2.85 -6.95 -1.42
CA LEU A 236 1.40 -7.06 -1.24
C LEU A 236 1.09 -8.37 -0.55
N ARG A 237 0.46 -8.33 0.63
CA ARG A 237 0.00 -9.50 1.36
C ARG A 237 -1.36 -9.93 0.83
N ARG A 238 -1.50 -11.21 0.48
CA ARG A 238 -2.76 -11.81 0.05
C ARG A 238 -3.56 -12.39 1.24
N ASP A 239 -4.83 -12.69 1.01
CA ASP A 239 -5.71 -13.33 1.99
C ASP A 239 -5.19 -14.71 2.44
N ASP A 240 -4.52 -15.46 1.54
CA ASP A 240 -3.88 -16.75 1.83
C ASP A 240 -2.58 -16.63 2.64
N GLY A 241 -2.16 -15.41 2.97
CA GLY A 241 -0.94 -15.12 3.72
C GLY A 241 0.32 -15.06 2.85
N ALA A 242 0.25 -15.33 1.54
CA ALA A 242 1.37 -15.18 0.63
C ALA A 242 1.68 -13.71 0.37
N ASP A 243 2.96 -13.40 0.18
CA ASP A 243 3.41 -12.07 -0.20
C ASP A 243 3.79 -12.06 -1.69
N ILE A 244 3.27 -11.07 -2.41
CA ILE A 244 3.65 -10.77 -3.79
C ILE A 244 4.68 -9.64 -3.77
N PHE A 245 5.85 -9.85 -4.35
CA PHE A 245 6.79 -8.78 -4.65
C PHE A 245 6.37 -8.09 -5.95
N LEU A 246 5.70 -6.95 -5.83
CA LEU A 246 5.05 -6.26 -6.96
C LEU A 246 6.03 -5.92 -8.09
N ASN A 247 7.26 -5.53 -7.74
CA ASN A 247 8.28 -5.19 -8.73
C ASN A 247 8.55 -6.38 -9.68
N ASN A 248 8.76 -7.58 -9.13
CA ASN A 248 8.99 -8.76 -9.96
C ASN A 248 7.71 -9.24 -10.66
N ALA A 249 6.54 -9.11 -10.02
CA ALA A 249 5.28 -9.47 -10.65
C ALA A 249 5.05 -8.72 -11.98
N LEU A 250 5.42 -7.43 -12.04
CA LEU A 250 5.35 -6.67 -13.28
C LEU A 250 6.33 -7.17 -14.36
N LEU A 251 7.58 -7.50 -13.97
CA LEU A 251 8.59 -8.04 -14.88
C LEU A 251 8.21 -9.42 -15.41
N GLU A 252 7.75 -10.31 -14.53
CA GLU A 252 7.34 -11.68 -14.87
C GLU A 252 6.15 -11.72 -15.81
N ASN A 253 5.25 -10.76 -15.70
CA ASN A 253 4.04 -10.69 -16.55
C ASN A 253 4.21 -9.75 -17.77
N GLY A 254 5.44 -9.28 -18.05
CA GLY A 254 5.74 -8.48 -19.24
C GLY A 254 5.13 -7.08 -19.23
N HIS A 255 4.79 -6.56 -18.05
CA HIS A 255 4.25 -5.21 -17.85
C HIS A 255 5.33 -4.15 -17.61
N ALA A 256 6.58 -4.58 -17.43
CA ALA A 256 7.72 -3.70 -17.21
C ALA A 256 9.00 -4.31 -17.78
N GLU A 257 9.98 -3.45 -18.04
CA GLU A 257 11.35 -3.82 -18.41
C GLU A 257 12.31 -3.55 -17.24
N PRO A 258 13.39 -4.37 -17.08
CA PRO A 258 14.41 -4.08 -16.08
C PRO A 258 15.09 -2.75 -16.37
N LYS A 259 15.31 -1.95 -15.32
CA LYS A 259 16.04 -0.68 -15.39
C LYS A 259 17.20 -0.68 -14.41
N GLU A 260 18.40 -0.35 -14.88
CA GLU A 260 19.62 -0.19 -14.07
C GLU A 260 19.67 1.13 -13.27
#